data_d1bff7a3bc494082203b651b3c342067
#
_entry.id   d1bff7a3bc494082203b651b3c342067
#
_cell.length_a   1.000
_cell.length_b   1.000
_cell.length_c   1.000
_cell.angle_alpha   90.00
_cell.angle_beta   90.00
_cell.angle_gamma   90.00
#
_symmetry.space_group_name_H-M   'P 1'
#
loop_
_entity.id
_entity.type
_entity.pdbx_description
1 polymer ?
#
loop_
_entity_poly.entity_id
_entity_poly.type
_entity_poly.pdbx_seq_one_letter_code
_entity_poly.pdbx_strand_id
1 'polypeptide(L)'
;MGGALEAATCGKRGIAISFGSKDPQPEGTIGAAARLAVRVVEYLARNWDERVELYNLNIPMREDVEGRPVRYTKALPYYWARGYLYSEISADENGHGHEGLCNGESKKLVNGTTNGTGPSQPASGLKKRSFKWAAELSDMKKALQASEEGTDAHTVLNGCTRYVSFLLF
;
A
#
# COMPACT_ATOMS: atom_id res chain seq x y z
N MET A 1 4.20 5.24 -3.97
CA MET A 1 3.44 6.47 -4.37
C MET A 1 3.91 7.70 -3.60
N GLY A 2 3.96 7.70 -2.26
CA GLY A 2 4.19 8.91 -1.44
C GLY A 2 5.37 9.77 -1.87
N GLY A 3 6.57 9.20 -2.00
CA GLY A 3 7.76 9.97 -2.41
C GLY A 3 7.68 10.56 -3.83
N ALA A 4 6.99 9.89 -4.76
CA ALA A 4 6.79 10.42 -6.10
C ALA A 4 5.73 11.54 -6.12
N LEU A 5 4.72 11.48 -5.25
CA LEU A 5 3.78 12.58 -5.04
C LEU A 5 4.46 13.79 -4.44
N GLU A 6 5.31 13.60 -3.44
CA GLU A 6 6.10 14.69 -2.84
C GLU A 6 7.02 15.34 -3.88
N ALA A 7 7.69 14.54 -4.71
CA ALA A 7 8.51 15.07 -5.80
C ALA A 7 7.68 15.92 -6.77
N ALA A 8 6.50 15.46 -7.16
CA ALA A 8 5.60 16.18 -8.06
C ALA A 8 5.10 17.49 -7.45
N THR A 9 4.72 17.51 -6.17
CA THR A 9 4.34 18.77 -5.47
C THR A 9 5.48 19.75 -5.36
N CYS A 10 6.74 19.28 -5.39
CA CYS A 10 7.95 20.11 -5.46
C CYS A 10 8.37 20.46 -6.91
N GLY A 11 7.50 20.27 -7.90
CA GLY A 11 7.78 20.57 -9.30
C GLY A 11 8.82 19.65 -9.95
N LYS A 12 8.97 18.42 -9.44
CA LYS A 12 9.88 17.41 -9.98
C LYS A 12 9.09 16.27 -10.64
N ARG A 13 9.56 15.77 -11.77
CA ARG A 13 9.00 14.57 -12.42
C ARG A 13 9.18 13.36 -11.52
N GLY A 14 8.10 12.62 -11.27
CA GLY A 14 8.10 11.46 -10.39
C GLY A 14 7.69 10.17 -11.11
N ILE A 15 8.38 9.07 -10.84
CA ILE A 15 7.93 7.73 -11.25
C ILE A 15 7.87 6.84 -10.02
N ALA A 16 6.65 6.44 -9.63
CA ALA A 16 6.45 5.44 -8.59
C ALA A 16 6.45 4.05 -9.21
N ILE A 17 7.27 3.14 -8.69
CA ILE A 17 7.37 1.77 -9.20
C ILE A 17 6.94 0.80 -8.09
N SER A 18 6.13 -0.19 -8.46
CA SER A 18 5.82 -1.32 -7.59
C SER A 18 5.84 -2.65 -8.35
N PHE A 19 6.26 -3.68 -7.63
CA PHE A 19 6.31 -5.05 -8.12
C PHE A 19 5.26 -5.87 -7.37
N GLY A 20 4.34 -6.51 -8.12
CA GLY A 20 3.22 -7.25 -7.55
C GLY A 20 3.49 -8.75 -7.47
N SER A 21 3.61 -9.28 -6.25
CA SER A 21 3.61 -10.71 -5.95
C SER A 21 3.00 -10.95 -4.58
N LYS A 22 2.44 -12.14 -4.38
CA LYS A 22 1.97 -12.62 -3.07
C LYS A 22 3.00 -13.50 -2.38
N ASP A 23 3.85 -14.15 -3.16
CA ASP A 23 4.80 -15.16 -2.70
C ASP A 23 6.25 -14.73 -3.02
N PRO A 24 7.24 -15.27 -2.31
CA PRO A 24 8.64 -15.11 -2.68
C PRO A 24 8.87 -15.51 -4.14
N GLN A 25 9.67 -14.71 -4.86
CA GLN A 25 9.90 -14.92 -6.28
C GLN A 25 11.31 -15.42 -6.56
N PRO A 26 11.50 -16.31 -7.58
CA PRO A 26 12.81 -16.70 -8.05
C PRO A 26 13.64 -15.49 -8.52
N GLU A 27 14.96 -15.55 -8.36
CA GLU A 27 15.88 -14.47 -8.75
C GLU A 27 15.73 -14.11 -10.24
N GLY A 28 15.52 -15.10 -11.12
CA GLY A 28 15.28 -14.87 -12.54
C GLY A 28 14.06 -14.00 -12.81
N THR A 29 12.96 -14.24 -12.11
CA THR A 29 11.73 -13.43 -12.19
C THR A 29 11.97 -12.00 -11.70
N ILE A 30 12.68 -11.85 -10.58
CA ILE A 30 13.06 -10.53 -10.05
C ILE A 30 13.92 -9.78 -11.07
N GLY A 31 14.93 -10.45 -11.64
CA GLY A 31 15.79 -9.88 -12.67
C GLY A 31 15.04 -9.45 -13.93
N ALA A 32 14.10 -10.27 -14.41
CA ALA A 32 13.27 -9.93 -15.56
C ALA A 32 12.39 -8.69 -15.30
N ALA A 33 11.72 -8.65 -14.15
CA ALA A 33 10.90 -7.50 -13.76
C ALA A 33 11.75 -6.22 -13.60
N ALA A 34 12.93 -6.32 -13.01
CA ALA A 34 13.84 -5.19 -12.85
C ALA A 34 14.33 -4.64 -14.21
N ARG A 35 14.71 -5.52 -15.16
CA ARG A 35 15.12 -5.09 -16.51
C ARG A 35 13.96 -4.40 -17.24
N LEU A 36 12.74 -4.95 -17.13
CA LEU A 36 11.56 -4.30 -17.71
C LEU A 36 11.33 -2.92 -17.08
N ALA A 37 11.43 -2.82 -15.75
CA ALA A 37 11.28 -1.54 -15.04
C ALA A 37 12.23 -0.48 -15.59
N VAL A 38 13.52 -0.81 -15.73
CA VAL A 38 14.53 0.11 -16.27
C VAL A 38 14.16 0.56 -17.68
N ARG A 39 13.80 -0.36 -18.57
CA ARG A 39 13.40 -0.01 -19.95
C ARG A 39 12.19 0.93 -20.00
N VAL A 40 11.18 0.68 -19.15
CA VAL A 40 9.99 1.53 -19.10
C VAL A 40 10.32 2.90 -18.52
N VAL A 41 11.14 2.97 -17.47
CA VAL A 41 11.59 4.24 -16.88
C VAL A 41 12.36 5.07 -17.89
N GLU A 42 13.30 4.46 -18.62
CA GLU A 42 14.06 5.14 -19.69
C GLU A 42 13.13 5.64 -20.80
N TYR A 43 12.16 4.83 -21.20
CA TYR A 43 11.18 5.24 -22.21
C TYR A 43 10.36 6.45 -21.73
N LEU A 44 9.80 6.39 -20.50
CA LEU A 44 9.02 7.48 -19.93
C LEU A 44 9.86 8.74 -19.73
N ALA A 45 11.12 8.61 -19.31
CA ALA A 45 12.01 9.75 -19.12
C ALA A 45 12.33 10.48 -20.45
N ARG A 46 12.51 9.72 -21.54
CA ARG A 46 12.78 10.29 -22.87
C ARG A 46 11.52 10.85 -23.55
N ASN A 47 10.34 10.29 -23.25
CA ASN A 47 9.07 10.62 -23.89
C ASN A 47 8.07 11.19 -22.86
N TRP A 48 8.55 12.01 -21.95
CA TRP A 48 7.72 12.58 -20.88
C TRP A 48 6.66 13.51 -21.47
N ASP A 49 5.37 13.25 -21.15
CA ASP A 49 4.30 14.20 -21.48
C ASP A 49 4.39 15.38 -20.49
N GLU A 50 4.62 16.59 -21.00
CA GLU A 50 4.79 17.81 -20.19
C GLU A 50 3.58 18.14 -19.31
N ARG A 51 2.42 17.57 -19.61
CA ARG A 51 1.20 17.70 -18.79
C ARG A 51 1.19 16.74 -17.61
N VAL A 52 2.08 15.75 -17.57
CA VAL A 52 2.10 14.71 -16.55
C VAL A 52 3.18 15.02 -15.52
N GLU A 53 2.82 15.02 -14.26
CA GLU A 53 3.74 15.27 -13.15
C GLU A 53 4.23 13.97 -12.51
N LEU A 54 3.43 12.90 -12.59
CA LEU A 54 3.73 11.63 -11.96
C LEU A 54 3.25 10.46 -12.83
N TYR A 55 4.13 9.47 -13.00
CA TYR A 55 3.74 8.14 -13.48
C TYR A 55 3.76 7.12 -12.35
N ASN A 56 2.76 6.23 -12.33
CA ASN A 56 2.71 5.05 -11.47
C ASN A 56 2.84 3.78 -12.31
N LEU A 57 3.96 3.09 -12.18
CA LEU A 57 4.31 1.88 -12.90
C LEU A 57 4.13 0.66 -11.99
N ASN A 58 3.34 -0.31 -12.45
CA ASN A 58 3.12 -1.56 -11.73
C ASN A 58 3.50 -2.74 -12.63
N ILE A 59 4.39 -3.57 -12.14
CA ILE A 59 4.97 -4.69 -12.85
C ILE A 59 4.60 -5.99 -12.12
N PRO A 60 3.86 -6.91 -12.75
CA PRO A 60 3.60 -8.21 -12.16
C PRO A 60 4.89 -9.04 -12.13
N MET A 61 5.12 -9.74 -11.02
CA MET A 61 6.27 -10.63 -10.89
C MET A 61 5.98 -11.95 -11.59
N ARG A 62 6.45 -12.08 -12.83
CA ARG A 62 6.23 -13.23 -13.72
C ARG A 62 7.49 -13.48 -14.55
N GLU A 63 7.75 -14.73 -14.88
CA GLU A 63 8.88 -15.12 -15.72
C GLU A 63 8.77 -14.56 -17.16
N ASP A 64 7.54 -14.52 -17.70
CA ASP A 64 7.23 -14.04 -19.05
C ASP A 64 7.00 -12.52 -19.15
N VAL A 65 7.29 -11.76 -18.09
CA VAL A 65 6.94 -10.33 -17.99
C VAL A 65 7.58 -9.47 -19.10
N GLU A 66 8.78 -9.80 -19.54
CA GLU A 66 9.50 -9.04 -20.56
C GLU A 66 8.90 -9.19 -21.97
N GLY A 67 8.19 -10.31 -22.21
CA GLY A 67 7.49 -10.56 -23.48
C GLY A 67 6.06 -10.04 -23.53
N ARG A 68 5.55 -9.54 -22.39
CA ARG A 68 4.18 -9.03 -22.32
C ARG A 68 4.07 -7.56 -22.64
N PRO A 69 2.93 -7.11 -23.18
CA PRO A 69 2.74 -5.70 -23.48
C PRO A 69 2.75 -4.84 -22.21
N VAL A 70 3.38 -3.66 -22.34
CA VAL A 70 3.25 -2.57 -21.36
C VAL A 70 2.12 -1.67 -21.81
N ARG A 71 1.12 -1.46 -20.95
CA ARG A 71 -0.11 -0.72 -21.26
C ARG A 71 -0.21 0.58 -20.50
N TYR A 72 -0.58 1.64 -21.20
CA TYR A 72 -1.08 2.86 -20.57
C TYR A 72 -2.54 2.63 -20.14
N THR A 73 -2.86 2.96 -18.91
CA THR A 73 -4.18 2.69 -18.34
C THR A 73 -4.70 3.86 -17.52
N LYS A 74 -6.00 3.85 -17.27
CA LYS A 74 -6.64 4.79 -16.33
C LYS A 74 -6.69 4.15 -14.95
N ALA A 75 -6.52 4.96 -13.90
CA ALA A 75 -6.75 4.51 -12.53
C ALA A 75 -8.22 4.12 -12.36
N LEU A 76 -8.49 2.95 -11.79
CA LEU A 76 -9.84 2.58 -11.41
C LEU A 76 -10.27 3.47 -10.23
N PRO A 77 -11.32 4.29 -10.36
CA PRO A 77 -11.86 5.03 -9.24
C PRO A 77 -12.49 4.04 -8.25
N TYR A 78 -11.85 3.86 -7.11
CA TYR A 78 -12.33 3.01 -6.04
C TYR A 78 -12.34 3.78 -4.71
N TYR A 79 -13.48 3.77 -4.06
CA TYR A 79 -13.66 4.39 -2.75
C TYR A 79 -13.95 3.29 -1.71
N TRP A 80 -13.32 3.39 -0.57
CA TRP A 80 -13.63 2.50 0.54
C TRP A 80 -15.10 2.72 0.98
N ALA A 81 -15.92 1.69 0.81
CA ALA A 81 -17.34 1.76 1.18
C ALA A 81 -17.55 1.93 2.69
N ARG A 82 -16.58 1.47 3.49
CA ARG A 82 -16.57 1.62 4.94
C ARG A 82 -15.47 2.60 5.35
N GLY A 83 -15.85 3.61 6.15
CA GLY A 83 -14.94 4.66 6.61
C GLY A 83 -13.98 4.25 7.71
N TYR A 84 -13.89 2.95 8.09
CA TYR A 84 -13.00 2.50 9.16
C TYR A 84 -12.29 1.18 8.79
N LEU A 85 -11.03 1.11 9.19
CA LEU A 85 -10.16 -0.06 9.02
C LEU A 85 -10.01 -0.86 10.33
N TYR A 86 -10.52 -0.33 11.43
CA TYR A 86 -10.40 -0.92 12.76
C TYR A 86 -11.77 -1.00 13.42
N SER A 87 -12.04 -2.08 14.12
CA SER A 87 -13.19 -2.22 15.03
C SER A 87 -12.73 -2.26 16.48
N GLU A 88 -13.53 -1.68 17.36
CA GLU A 88 -13.27 -1.76 18.79
C GLU A 88 -13.49 -3.20 19.27
N ILE A 89 -12.59 -3.69 20.11
CA ILE A 89 -12.72 -5.00 20.75
C ILE A 89 -13.56 -4.81 22.01
N SER A 90 -14.72 -5.45 22.07
CA SER A 90 -15.54 -5.47 23.26
C SER A 90 -14.83 -6.22 24.39
N ALA A 91 -15.03 -5.79 25.64
CA ALA A 91 -14.36 -6.37 26.80
C ALA A 91 -14.60 -7.89 26.96
N ASP A 92 -15.69 -8.40 26.37
CA ASP A 92 -16.10 -9.80 26.46
C ASP A 92 -15.32 -10.73 25.49
N GLU A 93 -14.62 -10.18 24.48
CA GLU A 93 -13.85 -10.97 23.51
C GLU A 93 -12.42 -11.31 23.96
N ASN A 94 -11.97 -10.84 25.12
CA ASN A 94 -10.59 -11.07 25.62
C ASN A 94 -10.33 -12.50 26.16
N GLY A 95 -11.23 -13.45 25.91
CA GLY A 95 -11.20 -14.79 26.50
C GLY A 95 -10.45 -15.87 25.72
N HIS A 96 -10.02 -15.67 24.49
CA HIS A 96 -9.27 -16.71 23.77
C HIS A 96 -8.18 -16.08 22.91
N GLY A 97 -6.93 -16.32 23.35
CA GLY A 97 -5.72 -15.87 22.67
C GLY A 97 -5.57 -16.45 21.29
N HIS A 98 -5.32 -15.61 20.32
CA HIS A 98 -4.64 -15.99 19.09
C HIS A 98 -3.25 -15.35 19.13
N GLU A 99 -2.26 -16.16 19.52
CA GLU A 99 -0.85 -15.84 19.35
C GLU A 99 -0.55 -15.78 17.85
N GLY A 100 -0.40 -14.57 17.33
CA GLY A 100 -0.01 -14.29 15.95
C GLY A 100 1.09 -13.26 15.94
N LEU A 101 2.31 -13.73 15.92
CA LEU A 101 3.57 -13.10 15.48
C LEU A 101 3.62 -11.56 15.47
N CYS A 102 4.08 -11.01 16.58
CA CYS A 102 4.82 -9.75 16.60
C CYS A 102 6.06 -9.95 17.48
N ASN A 103 7.15 -10.44 16.89
CA ASN A 103 8.46 -10.41 17.52
C ASN A 103 8.97 -8.96 17.48
N GLY A 104 8.79 -8.28 18.60
CA GLY A 104 9.39 -6.99 18.90
C GLY A 104 9.60 -6.93 20.39
N GLU A 105 10.84 -7.20 20.83
CA GLU A 105 11.24 -7.07 22.23
C GLU A 105 11.03 -5.64 22.73
N SER A 106 9.96 -5.44 23.47
CA SER A 106 9.77 -4.21 24.24
C SER A 106 10.57 -4.31 25.53
N LYS A 107 11.73 -3.66 25.57
CA LYS A 107 12.51 -3.45 26.81
C LYS A 107 11.62 -2.72 27.82
N LYS A 108 11.38 -3.41 28.94
CA LYS A 108 10.66 -2.89 30.12
C LYS A 108 11.50 -1.76 30.73
N LEU A 109 11.08 -0.53 30.56
CA LEU A 109 11.65 0.59 31.33
C LEU A 109 11.16 0.45 32.78
N VAL A 110 12.11 0.23 33.68
CA VAL A 110 11.91 0.28 35.12
C VAL A 110 11.85 1.75 35.52
N ASN A 111 10.68 2.22 35.94
CA ASN A 111 10.53 3.55 36.50
C ASN A 111 10.97 3.54 37.98
N GLY A 112 11.90 4.45 38.29
CA GLY A 112 12.36 4.72 39.62
C GLY A 112 11.26 5.30 40.52
N THR A 113 11.27 4.83 41.74
CA THR A 113 10.45 5.24 42.87
C THR A 113 10.73 6.68 43.26
N THR A 114 9.72 7.53 43.25
CA THR A 114 9.76 8.77 44.06
C THR A 114 8.50 8.80 44.94
N ASN A 115 8.71 8.77 46.26
CA ASN A 115 7.70 8.99 47.25
C ASN A 115 7.26 10.45 47.26
N GLY A 116 5.97 10.69 47.01
CA GLY A 116 5.34 12.00 47.18
C GLY A 116 3.90 11.81 47.65
N THR A 117 3.64 11.95 48.95
CA THR A 117 2.32 11.99 49.59
C THR A 117 1.66 13.34 49.30
N GLY A 118 0.68 13.33 48.40
CA GLY A 118 -0.29 14.42 48.24
C GLY A 118 -1.64 13.84 47.84
N PRO A 119 -2.80 14.45 48.23
CA PRO A 119 -4.11 13.91 47.94
C PRO A 119 -4.35 13.96 46.41
N SER A 120 -4.32 12.81 45.79
CA SER A 120 -4.61 12.66 44.37
C SER A 120 -6.13 12.84 44.13
N GLN A 121 -6.47 13.92 43.42
CA GLN A 121 -7.75 13.99 42.71
C GLN A 121 -7.81 12.82 41.70
N PRO A 122 -8.97 12.17 41.54
CA PRO A 122 -9.10 11.13 40.54
C PRO A 122 -8.98 11.79 39.16
N ALA A 123 -7.85 11.57 38.51
CA ALA A 123 -7.72 11.87 37.09
C ALA A 123 -8.90 11.21 36.36
N SER A 124 -9.68 11.98 35.62
CA SER A 124 -10.75 11.51 34.75
C SER A 124 -10.22 10.38 33.90
N GLY A 125 -10.55 9.15 34.23
CA GLY A 125 -9.93 7.95 33.69
C GLY A 125 -10.19 7.87 32.20
N LEU A 126 -9.16 8.13 31.41
CA LEU A 126 -9.12 7.79 30.00
C LEU A 126 -9.39 6.29 29.91
N LYS A 127 -10.58 5.90 29.43
CA LYS A 127 -10.91 4.49 29.20
C LYS A 127 -9.98 3.97 28.11
N LYS A 128 -9.15 2.99 28.46
CA LYS A 128 -8.30 2.29 27.48
C LYS A 128 -9.24 1.52 26.55
N ARG A 129 -9.18 1.84 25.26
CA ARG A 129 -9.93 1.15 24.21
C ARG A 129 -8.95 0.33 23.39
N SER A 130 -9.31 -0.90 23.07
CA SER A 130 -8.52 -1.80 22.23
C SER A 130 -9.20 -1.93 20.88
N PHE A 131 -8.41 -1.97 19.80
CA PHE A 131 -8.91 -2.08 18.45
C PHE A 131 -8.23 -3.23 17.71
N LYS A 132 -8.98 -3.93 16.86
CA LYS A 132 -8.48 -4.94 15.95
C LYS A 132 -8.61 -4.47 14.49
N TRP A 133 -7.72 -4.95 13.64
CA TRP A 133 -7.86 -4.74 12.20
C TRP A 133 -9.14 -5.41 11.70
N ALA A 134 -9.99 -4.67 11.04
CA ALA A 134 -11.31 -5.11 10.57
C ALA A 134 -11.60 -4.64 9.13
N ALA A 135 -10.56 -4.49 8.32
CA ALA A 135 -10.73 -4.15 6.92
C ALA A 135 -11.42 -5.30 6.18
N GLU A 136 -12.57 -5.01 5.59
CA GLU A 136 -13.26 -5.93 4.72
C GLU A 136 -12.84 -5.69 3.25
N LEU A 137 -12.18 -6.69 2.66
CA LEU A 137 -11.65 -6.61 1.30
C LEU A 137 -12.57 -7.23 0.24
N SER A 138 -13.73 -7.75 0.63
CA SER A 138 -14.66 -8.43 -0.29
C SER A 138 -15.18 -7.49 -1.38
N ASP A 139 -15.55 -6.28 -1.01
CA ASP A 139 -16.07 -5.27 -1.96
C ASP A 139 -14.97 -4.78 -2.92
N MET A 140 -13.74 -4.62 -2.41
CA MET A 140 -12.59 -4.32 -3.27
C MET A 140 -12.31 -5.44 -4.27
N LYS A 141 -12.36 -6.70 -3.84
CA LYS A 141 -12.16 -7.85 -4.74
C LYS A 141 -13.23 -7.89 -5.82
N LYS A 142 -14.50 -7.66 -5.48
CA LYS A 142 -15.61 -7.58 -6.44
C LYS A 142 -15.40 -6.44 -7.44
N ALA A 143 -15.04 -5.26 -6.97
CA ALA A 143 -14.77 -4.11 -7.82
C ALA A 143 -13.59 -4.37 -8.78
N LEU A 144 -12.52 -5.01 -8.30
CA LEU A 144 -11.40 -5.42 -9.15
C LEU A 144 -11.83 -6.41 -10.23
N GLN A 145 -12.64 -7.42 -9.86
CA GLN A 145 -13.15 -8.44 -10.80
C GLN A 145 -14.11 -7.87 -11.85
N ALA A 146 -14.90 -6.84 -11.47
CA ALA A 146 -15.82 -6.14 -12.35
C ALA A 146 -15.17 -4.97 -13.13
N SER A 147 -13.85 -4.81 -13.03
CA SER A 147 -13.15 -3.68 -13.66
C SER A 147 -13.17 -3.77 -15.18
N GLU A 148 -13.44 -2.62 -15.81
CA GLU A 148 -13.52 -2.50 -17.27
C GLU A 148 -12.15 -2.57 -17.94
N GLU A 149 -12.12 -3.00 -19.20
CA GLU A 149 -10.92 -2.96 -20.03
C GLU A 149 -10.37 -1.52 -20.13
N GLY A 150 -9.05 -1.39 -20.10
CA GLY A 150 -8.38 -0.08 -20.12
C GLY A 150 -8.13 0.51 -18.72
N THR A 151 -8.68 -0.09 -17.67
CA THR A 151 -8.36 0.26 -16.29
C THR A 151 -7.10 -0.44 -15.81
N ASP A 152 -6.50 0.13 -14.80
CA ASP A 152 -5.32 -0.41 -14.14
C ASP A 152 -5.61 -1.77 -13.48
N ALA A 153 -6.74 -1.91 -12.82
CA ALA A 153 -7.17 -3.12 -12.16
C ALA A 153 -7.32 -4.28 -13.15
N HIS A 154 -8.04 -4.07 -14.24
CA HIS A 154 -8.23 -5.07 -15.30
C HIS A 154 -6.88 -5.51 -15.90
N THR A 155 -5.98 -4.58 -16.16
CA THR A 155 -4.67 -4.86 -16.77
C THR A 155 -3.78 -5.69 -15.85
N VAL A 156 -3.79 -5.41 -14.53
CA VAL A 156 -3.05 -6.20 -13.54
C VAL A 156 -3.61 -7.61 -13.39
N LEU A 157 -4.94 -7.77 -13.37
CA LEU A 157 -5.59 -9.08 -13.29
C LEU A 157 -5.20 -9.97 -14.49
N ASN A 158 -5.01 -9.37 -15.67
CA ASN A 158 -4.53 -10.06 -16.87
C ASN A 158 -3.01 -10.25 -16.91
N GLY A 159 -2.30 -9.92 -15.83
CA GLY A 159 -0.86 -10.12 -15.69
C GLY A 159 0.00 -9.31 -16.65
N CYS A 160 -0.49 -8.15 -17.11
CA CYS A 160 0.27 -7.21 -17.94
C CYS A 160 0.87 -6.08 -17.10
N THR A 161 2.02 -5.59 -17.53
CA THR A 161 2.61 -4.36 -16.97
C THR A 161 1.78 -3.16 -17.38
N ARG A 162 1.59 -2.24 -16.45
CA ARG A 162 0.83 -1.02 -16.67
C ARG A 162 1.50 0.21 -16.13
N TYR A 163 1.23 1.36 -16.75
CA TYR A 163 1.52 2.66 -16.15
C TYR A 163 0.31 3.60 -16.26
N VAL A 164 0.17 4.44 -15.27
CA VAL A 164 -0.90 5.44 -15.16
C VAL A 164 -0.24 6.81 -14.97
N SER A 165 -0.76 7.83 -15.64
CA SER A 165 -0.35 9.21 -15.42
C SER A 165 -1.26 9.90 -14.42
N PHE A 166 -0.69 10.83 -13.66
CA PHE A 166 -1.43 11.71 -12.77
C PHE A 166 -1.08 13.16 -13.10
N LEU A 167 -2.13 13.95 -13.17
CA LEU A 167 -2.10 15.41 -13.24
C LEU A 167 -2.46 15.88 -11.84
N LEU A 168 -1.66 16.71 -11.21
CA LEU A 168 -1.98 17.19 -9.87
C LEU A 168 -2.88 18.44 -9.89
N PHE A 169 -3.06 19.06 -11.08
CA PHE A 169 -4.06 20.15 -11.32
C PHE A 169 -4.11 20.55 -12.80
#